data_90af09bc74c3d669cfc2b0a0b889aea7
#
_entry.id   90af09bc74c3d669cfc2b0a0b889aea7
#
_cell.length_a   1.000
_cell.length_b   1.000
_cell.length_c   1.000
_cell.angle_alpha   90.00
_cell.angle_beta   90.00
_cell.angle_gamma   90.00
#
_symmetry.space_group_name_H-M   'P 1'
#
loop_
_entity.id
_entity.type
_entity.pdbx_description
1 polymer ?
#
loop_
_entity_poly.entity_id
_entity_poly.type
_entity_poly.pdbx_seq_one_letter_code
_entity_poly.pdbx_strand_id
1 'polypeptide(L)'
;MRLLSRRALGAALFLIRPCLVSADEPPLTLESALARARLQAPAIVSARARVDEARARLRGAEVLRDNPVFEGAYGHRDDGIPANLEAGLSQTFELGGKRGARVAAAQAAVAREAAAGAEAERRVVREVAATFFGAVEARERMRLAGLAESQAAEISRIAQTRYERGDIPVLEVNVARSALSRARADGHAAAASEAAALGDLRVRLDLPVDQPVTVAAELTEGTPPELPPLVRAALERPDLKALAAELADADAEIRLGKSASWPDVSPSVRYERDDGAPVLWGGVSLTLPLFNRGQEQRAAGTARADRVRREIEALRRAVQNEVSSAWETYGLRLKAAASLQATVAALDDNDALARRSYEVGQIGLGELLLVRRETLEARAALLQRQIEAAQARVELDTRAGVLR
;
A
#
# COMPACT_ATOMS: atom_id res chain seq x y z
N MET A 1 31.38 61.09 25.17
CA MET A 1 30.63 61.11 26.46
C MET A 1 29.63 59.97 26.46
N ARG A 2 30.00 59.02 27.26
CA ARG A 2 29.21 58.07 28.11
C ARG A 2 27.94 57.46 27.46
N LEU A 3 27.99 56.16 27.13
CA LEU A 3 27.72 54.96 27.95
C LEU A 3 26.25 54.75 28.29
N LEU A 4 25.66 53.67 27.89
CA LEU A 4 25.35 52.57 28.81
C LEU A 4 24.72 51.38 28.07
N SER A 5 25.42 50.27 28.21
CA SER A 5 24.97 48.92 27.84
C SER A 5 23.83 48.46 28.74
N ARG A 6 22.82 47.76 28.19
CA ARG A 6 21.94 46.86 28.94
C ARG A 6 21.93 45.50 28.28
N ARG A 7 22.71 44.59 28.87
CA ARG A 7 22.58 43.14 28.69
C ARG A 7 21.28 42.71 29.35
N ALA A 8 20.35 42.18 28.57
CA ALA A 8 19.21 41.44 29.07
C ALA A 8 19.55 39.94 28.96
N LEU A 9 19.75 39.30 30.13
CA LEU A 9 19.79 37.86 30.28
C LEU A 9 18.39 37.30 30.00
N GLY A 10 18.24 36.62 28.87
CA GLY A 10 17.08 35.80 28.60
C GLY A 10 17.27 34.42 29.25
N ALA A 11 16.59 34.17 30.37
CA ALA A 11 16.48 32.87 30.97
C ALA A 11 15.65 31.97 30.04
N ALA A 12 16.29 31.01 29.37
CA ALA A 12 15.61 29.94 28.64
C ALA A 12 14.96 29.00 29.65
N LEU A 13 13.64 29.13 29.81
CA LEU A 13 12.81 28.18 30.56
C LEU A 13 12.68 26.91 29.72
N PHE A 14 13.49 25.88 30.02
CA PHE A 14 13.33 24.54 29.51
C PHE A 14 12.04 23.98 30.14
N LEU A 15 10.93 24.07 29.43
CA LEU A 15 9.72 23.33 29.73
C LEU A 15 10.01 21.84 29.47
N ILE A 16 10.43 21.13 30.52
CA ILE A 16 10.39 19.67 30.58
C ILE A 16 8.91 19.29 30.46
N ARG A 17 8.47 18.93 29.26
CA ARG A 17 7.19 18.25 29.09
C ARG A 17 7.31 16.91 29.80
N PRO A 18 6.49 16.63 30.85
CA PRO A 18 6.43 15.28 31.38
C PRO A 18 5.97 14.38 30.23
N CYS A 19 6.80 13.40 29.89
CA CYS A 19 6.42 12.26 29.07
C CYS A 19 5.33 11.54 29.87
N LEU A 20 4.07 11.87 29.61
CA LEU A 20 2.96 11.07 30.05
C LEU A 20 3.17 9.70 29.38
N VAL A 21 3.66 8.76 30.18
CA VAL A 21 3.59 7.33 29.85
C VAL A 21 2.12 7.06 29.54
N SER A 22 1.83 6.90 28.27
CA SER A 22 0.49 6.65 27.77
C SER A 22 0.05 5.30 28.32
N ALA A 23 -0.92 5.35 29.23
CA ALA A 23 -1.69 4.19 29.62
C ALA A 23 -2.32 3.57 28.37
N ASP A 24 -2.18 2.26 28.22
CA ASP A 24 -2.90 1.35 27.33
C ASP A 24 -3.53 2.02 26.08
N GLU A 25 -2.73 2.22 25.03
CA GLU A 25 -3.34 2.38 23.71
C GLU A 25 -4.15 1.11 23.39
N PRO A 26 -5.41 1.25 22.95
CA PRO A 26 -6.21 0.09 22.60
C PRO A 26 -5.48 -0.74 21.53
N PRO A 27 -5.58 -2.06 21.58
CA PRO A 27 -4.91 -2.92 20.62
C PRO A 27 -5.31 -2.55 19.20
N LEU A 28 -4.33 -2.53 18.30
CA LEU A 28 -4.55 -2.24 16.88
C LEU A 28 -5.46 -3.32 16.28
N THR A 29 -6.59 -2.88 15.73
CA THR A 29 -7.52 -3.73 14.97
C THR A 29 -7.18 -3.68 13.48
N LEU A 30 -7.68 -4.63 12.69
CA LEU A 30 -7.51 -4.59 11.23
C LEU A 30 -8.03 -3.28 10.64
N GLU A 31 -9.22 -2.84 11.06
CA GLU A 31 -9.84 -1.60 10.57
C GLU A 31 -8.96 -0.38 10.84
N SER A 32 -8.46 -0.24 12.08
CA SER A 32 -7.57 0.88 12.45
C SER A 32 -6.23 0.83 11.72
N ALA A 33 -5.67 -0.35 11.49
CA ALA A 33 -4.46 -0.54 10.70
C ALA A 33 -4.66 -0.13 9.23
N LEU A 34 -5.78 -0.54 8.61
CA LEU A 34 -6.11 -0.15 7.24
C LEU A 34 -6.40 1.35 7.11
N ALA A 35 -7.12 1.94 8.06
CA ALA A 35 -7.39 3.38 8.08
C ALA A 35 -6.08 4.18 8.14
N ARG A 36 -5.15 3.78 9.02
CA ARG A 36 -3.83 4.42 9.13
C ARG A 36 -3.02 4.26 7.84
N ALA A 37 -2.97 3.05 7.28
CA ALA A 37 -2.25 2.78 6.03
C ALA A 37 -2.73 3.67 4.88
N ARG A 38 -4.04 3.87 4.75
CA ARG A 38 -4.63 4.78 3.73
C ARG A 38 -4.18 6.23 3.87
N LEU A 39 -3.86 6.66 5.08
CA LEU A 39 -3.43 8.04 5.33
C LEU A 39 -1.92 8.22 5.15
N GLN A 40 -1.11 7.27 5.63
CA GLN A 40 0.32 7.47 5.88
C GLN A 40 1.24 6.54 5.09
N ALA A 41 0.72 5.44 4.48
CA ALA A 41 1.59 4.50 3.77
C ALA A 41 2.38 5.22 2.65
N PRO A 42 3.71 5.07 2.59
CA PRO A 42 4.57 5.79 1.65
C PRO A 42 4.16 5.61 0.19
N ALA A 43 3.67 4.43 -0.19
CA ALA A 43 3.18 4.15 -1.53
C ALA A 43 1.94 4.97 -1.90
N ILE A 44 1.03 5.21 -0.94
CA ILE A 44 -0.17 6.03 -1.15
C ILE A 44 0.19 7.51 -1.20
N VAL A 45 1.08 7.98 -0.32
CA VAL A 45 1.60 9.35 -0.35
C VAL A 45 2.28 9.64 -1.69
N SER A 46 3.13 8.73 -2.16
CA SER A 46 3.77 8.83 -3.48
C SER A 46 2.75 8.84 -4.63
N ALA A 47 1.69 8.02 -4.56
CA ALA A 47 0.65 8.01 -5.58
C ALA A 47 -0.13 9.33 -5.63
N ARG A 48 -0.44 9.93 -4.47
CA ARG A 48 -1.07 11.27 -4.39
C ARG A 48 -0.18 12.34 -5.00
N ALA A 49 1.13 12.32 -4.69
CA ALA A 49 2.09 13.26 -5.26
C ALA A 49 2.14 13.17 -6.80
N ARG A 50 2.04 11.97 -7.39
CA ARG A 50 1.96 11.80 -8.85
C ARG A 50 0.69 12.41 -9.45
N VAL A 51 -0.44 12.32 -8.76
CA VAL A 51 -1.67 13.00 -9.20
C VAL A 51 -1.48 14.52 -9.17
N ASP A 52 -0.84 15.06 -8.14
CA ASP A 52 -0.59 16.51 -8.05
C ASP A 52 0.42 16.98 -9.10
N GLU A 53 1.42 16.17 -9.43
CA GLU A 53 2.33 16.43 -10.57
C GLU A 53 1.56 16.45 -11.91
N ALA A 54 0.67 15.48 -12.14
CA ALA A 54 -0.17 15.46 -13.33
C ALA A 54 -1.09 16.69 -13.42
N ARG A 55 -1.67 17.13 -12.29
CA ARG A 55 -2.46 18.36 -12.21
C ARG A 55 -1.63 19.61 -12.52
N ALA A 56 -0.38 19.66 -12.06
CA ALA A 56 0.51 20.76 -12.38
C ALA A 56 0.82 20.81 -13.88
N ARG A 57 1.03 19.66 -14.53
CA ARG A 57 1.20 19.55 -15.99
C ARG A 57 -0.06 20.00 -16.75
N LEU A 58 -1.25 19.68 -16.23
CA LEU A 58 -2.52 20.15 -16.80
C LEU A 58 -2.60 21.67 -16.83
N ARG A 59 -2.22 22.36 -15.74
CA ARG A 59 -2.17 23.84 -15.71
C ARG A 59 -1.23 24.39 -16.80
N GLY A 60 -0.08 23.74 -17.02
CA GLY A 60 0.83 24.10 -18.13
C GLY A 60 0.22 23.86 -19.51
N ALA A 61 -0.62 22.83 -19.67
CA ALA A 61 -1.32 22.55 -20.92
C ALA A 61 -2.42 23.57 -21.26
N GLU A 62 -2.96 24.26 -20.25
CA GLU A 62 -4.04 25.25 -20.40
C GLU A 62 -3.55 26.62 -20.89
N VAL A 63 -2.27 26.93 -20.75
CA VAL A 63 -1.71 28.19 -21.25
C VAL A 63 -1.37 28.13 -22.74
N LEU A 64 -1.18 29.29 -23.36
CA LEU A 64 -0.64 29.33 -24.73
C LEU A 64 0.77 28.74 -24.72
N ARG A 65 1.08 27.92 -25.72
CA ARG A 65 2.35 27.20 -25.81
C ARG A 65 3.52 28.14 -26.02
N ASP A 66 3.34 29.08 -26.94
CA ASP A 66 4.40 29.95 -27.38
C ASP A 66 4.18 31.36 -26.79
N ASN A 67 5.22 31.93 -26.23
CA ASN A 67 5.23 33.32 -25.79
C ASN A 67 5.35 34.27 -26.97
N PRO A 68 4.93 35.57 -26.85
CA PRO A 68 5.28 36.59 -27.80
C PRO A 68 6.79 36.67 -27.98
N VAL A 69 7.24 36.74 -29.21
CA VAL A 69 8.66 36.91 -29.55
C VAL A 69 8.88 38.35 -29.96
N PHE A 70 9.76 39.05 -29.26
CA PHE A 70 10.26 40.33 -29.64
C PHE A 70 11.62 40.15 -30.33
N GLU A 71 11.76 40.71 -31.53
CA GLU A 71 12.99 40.70 -32.31
C GLU A 71 13.48 42.14 -32.46
N GLY A 72 14.75 42.36 -32.23
CA GLY A 72 15.38 43.67 -32.48
C GLY A 72 16.68 43.46 -33.23
N ALA A 73 16.92 44.24 -34.26
CA ALA A 73 18.19 44.24 -34.98
C ALA A 73 18.67 45.70 -35.23
N TYR A 74 19.97 45.86 -35.18
CA TYR A 74 20.66 47.12 -35.46
C TYR A 74 21.77 46.80 -36.46
N GLY A 75 21.68 47.46 -37.62
CA GLY A 75 22.71 47.38 -38.67
C GLY A 75 23.43 48.71 -38.84
N HIS A 76 24.76 48.69 -38.75
CA HIS A 76 25.60 49.83 -39.07
C HIS A 76 26.23 49.64 -40.45
N ARG A 77 26.24 50.72 -41.24
CA ARG A 77 26.87 50.72 -42.59
C ARG A 77 27.92 51.86 -42.61
N ASP A 78 29.08 51.54 -43.14
CA ASP A 78 30.22 52.48 -43.21
C ASP A 78 30.16 53.42 -44.43
N ASP A 79 29.11 53.31 -45.25
CA ASP A 79 28.93 54.04 -46.52
C ASP A 79 28.19 55.40 -46.37
N GLY A 80 28.00 55.87 -45.14
CA GLY A 80 27.30 57.13 -44.83
C GLY A 80 25.79 57.07 -44.85
N ILE A 81 25.22 55.89 -45.03
CA ILE A 81 23.78 55.67 -44.96
C ILE A 81 23.38 55.52 -43.46
N PRO A 82 22.22 56.06 -43.02
CA PRO A 82 21.76 55.93 -41.67
C PRO A 82 21.67 54.44 -41.24
N ALA A 83 22.01 54.18 -39.99
CA ALA A 83 21.93 52.84 -39.41
C ALA A 83 20.49 52.29 -39.49
N ASN A 84 20.37 51.07 -39.90
CA ASN A 84 19.08 50.38 -39.95
C ASN A 84 18.69 49.89 -38.54
N LEU A 85 17.47 50.23 -38.12
CA LEU A 85 16.90 49.78 -36.86
C LEU A 85 15.64 48.97 -37.16
N GLU A 86 15.60 47.75 -36.72
CA GLU A 86 14.41 46.91 -36.83
C GLU A 86 13.90 46.54 -35.40
N ALA A 87 12.59 46.56 -35.25
CA ALA A 87 11.90 46.03 -34.07
C ALA A 87 10.65 45.30 -34.49
N GLY A 88 10.53 44.04 -34.08
CA GLY A 88 9.41 43.17 -34.45
C GLY A 88 8.76 42.52 -33.23
N LEU A 89 7.45 42.30 -33.34
CA LEU A 89 6.71 41.51 -32.34
C LEU A 89 5.88 40.46 -33.12
N SER A 90 6.00 39.20 -32.72
CA SER A 90 5.23 38.11 -33.28
C SER A 90 4.62 37.23 -32.19
N GLN A 91 3.48 36.61 -32.47
CA GLN A 91 2.81 35.66 -31.59
C GLN A 91 2.32 34.46 -32.39
N THR A 92 2.74 33.27 -31.99
CA THR A 92 2.25 32.03 -32.60
C THR A 92 0.95 31.56 -31.97
N PHE A 93 -0.02 31.20 -32.79
CA PHE A 93 -1.30 30.61 -32.39
C PHE A 93 -1.42 29.23 -32.99
N GLU A 94 -1.72 28.26 -32.11
CA GLU A 94 -1.98 26.87 -32.50
C GLU A 94 -3.35 26.74 -33.18
N LEU A 95 -3.39 26.20 -34.41
CA LEU A 95 -4.63 25.91 -35.12
C LEU A 95 -4.98 24.41 -35.03
N GLY A 96 -6.13 24.02 -35.61
CA GLY A 96 -6.54 22.62 -35.67
C GLY A 96 -6.90 21.99 -34.33
N GLY A 97 -7.20 22.80 -33.31
CA GLY A 97 -7.59 22.30 -31.97
C GLY A 97 -6.43 21.73 -31.17
N LYS A 98 -5.16 22.01 -31.51
CA LYS A 98 -3.97 21.50 -30.83
C LYS A 98 -4.02 21.76 -29.33
N ARG A 99 -4.36 22.99 -28.91
CA ARG A 99 -4.50 23.34 -27.48
C ARG A 99 -5.56 22.48 -26.79
N GLY A 100 -6.74 22.33 -27.40
CA GLY A 100 -7.81 21.50 -26.87
C GLY A 100 -7.41 20.02 -26.74
N ALA A 101 -6.71 19.49 -27.76
CA ALA A 101 -6.18 18.13 -27.73
C ALA A 101 -5.09 17.94 -26.64
N ARG A 102 -4.21 18.93 -26.44
CA ARG A 102 -3.19 18.93 -25.38
C ARG A 102 -3.83 18.98 -24.00
N VAL A 103 -4.83 19.81 -23.78
CA VAL A 103 -5.57 19.87 -22.50
C VAL A 103 -6.29 18.56 -22.25
N ALA A 104 -6.96 17.98 -23.26
CA ALA A 104 -7.63 16.69 -23.11
C ALA A 104 -6.64 15.55 -22.79
N ALA A 105 -5.46 15.54 -23.40
CA ALA A 105 -4.41 14.57 -23.07
C ALA A 105 -3.93 14.73 -21.63
N ALA A 106 -3.70 15.96 -21.17
CA ALA A 106 -3.30 16.22 -19.78
C ALA A 106 -4.39 15.84 -18.76
N GLN A 107 -5.68 16.07 -19.10
CA GLN A 107 -6.81 15.62 -18.27
C GLN A 107 -6.89 14.09 -18.20
N ALA A 108 -6.69 13.40 -19.30
CA ALA A 108 -6.65 11.94 -19.34
C ALA A 108 -5.47 11.39 -18.50
N ALA A 109 -4.30 12.05 -18.54
CA ALA A 109 -3.17 11.69 -17.71
C ALA A 109 -3.47 11.87 -16.21
N VAL A 110 -4.19 12.94 -15.80
CA VAL A 110 -4.64 13.10 -14.40
C VAL A 110 -5.59 11.96 -13.99
N ALA A 111 -6.54 11.62 -14.85
CA ALA A 111 -7.47 10.52 -14.58
C ALA A 111 -6.75 9.17 -14.47
N ARG A 112 -5.75 8.92 -15.32
CA ARG A 112 -4.89 7.73 -15.26
C ARG A 112 -4.13 7.66 -13.93
N GLU A 113 -3.46 8.73 -13.52
CA GLU A 113 -2.71 8.74 -12.25
C GLU A 113 -3.64 8.58 -11.04
N ALA A 114 -4.84 9.16 -11.07
CA ALA A 114 -5.84 8.97 -10.01
C ALA A 114 -6.31 7.51 -9.92
N ALA A 115 -6.57 6.87 -11.05
CA ALA A 115 -6.96 5.46 -11.10
C ALA A 115 -5.80 4.53 -10.67
N ALA A 116 -4.57 4.82 -11.09
CA ALA A 116 -3.37 4.11 -10.62
C ALA A 116 -3.16 4.28 -9.10
N GLY A 117 -3.49 5.45 -8.55
CA GLY A 117 -3.46 5.71 -7.10
C GLY A 117 -4.46 4.84 -6.33
N ALA A 118 -5.68 4.67 -6.84
CA ALA A 118 -6.68 3.78 -6.24
C ALA A 118 -6.23 2.31 -6.26
N GLU A 119 -5.56 1.87 -7.34
CA GLU A 119 -4.98 0.52 -7.40
C GLU A 119 -3.80 0.37 -6.44
N ALA A 120 -2.96 1.39 -6.27
CA ALA A 120 -1.88 1.38 -5.27
C ALA A 120 -2.45 1.25 -3.86
N GLU A 121 -3.54 1.96 -3.54
CA GLU A 121 -4.25 1.83 -2.26
C GLU A 121 -4.75 0.40 -2.04
N ARG A 122 -5.39 -0.22 -3.03
CA ARG A 122 -5.86 -1.61 -2.94
C ARG A 122 -4.72 -2.59 -2.63
N ARG A 123 -3.55 -2.40 -3.24
CA ARG A 123 -2.37 -3.24 -2.97
C ARG A 123 -1.85 -3.05 -1.54
N VAL A 124 -1.72 -1.80 -1.09
CA VAL A 124 -1.28 -1.49 0.27
C VAL A 124 -2.23 -2.11 1.30
N VAL A 125 -3.54 -1.95 1.12
CA VAL A 125 -4.57 -2.54 1.98
C VAL A 125 -4.38 -4.06 2.10
N ARG A 126 -4.17 -4.76 1.00
CA ARG A 126 -3.90 -6.21 0.99
C ARG A 126 -2.61 -6.57 1.74
N GLU A 127 -1.53 -5.84 1.49
CA GLU A 127 -0.24 -6.09 2.14
C GLU A 127 -0.30 -5.85 3.64
N VAL A 128 -0.93 -4.75 4.07
CA VAL A 128 -1.12 -4.43 5.48
C VAL A 128 -1.97 -5.47 6.18
N ALA A 129 -3.06 -5.91 5.56
CA ALA A 129 -3.90 -6.96 6.12
C ALA A 129 -3.15 -8.29 6.29
N ALA A 130 -2.34 -8.70 5.31
CA ALA A 130 -1.51 -9.90 5.41
C ALA A 130 -0.49 -9.78 6.56
N THR A 131 0.21 -8.65 6.67
CA THR A 131 1.18 -8.40 7.75
C THR A 131 0.49 -8.33 9.11
N PHE A 132 -0.70 -7.73 9.19
CA PHE A 132 -1.51 -7.67 10.41
C PHE A 132 -1.88 -9.06 10.92
N PHE A 133 -2.41 -9.94 10.06
CA PHE A 133 -2.73 -11.32 10.46
C PHE A 133 -1.48 -12.14 10.79
N GLY A 134 -0.34 -11.86 10.17
CA GLY A 134 0.95 -12.43 10.59
C GLY A 134 1.34 -12.03 12.01
N ALA A 135 1.12 -10.78 12.38
CA ALA A 135 1.37 -10.31 13.76
C ALA A 135 0.36 -10.90 14.77
N VAL A 136 -0.91 -11.03 14.40
CA VAL A 136 -1.93 -11.71 15.21
C VAL A 136 -1.55 -13.18 15.45
N GLU A 137 -1.14 -13.89 14.40
CA GLU A 137 -0.68 -15.28 14.51
C GLU A 137 0.51 -15.42 15.45
N ALA A 138 1.53 -14.57 15.28
CA ALA A 138 2.72 -14.61 16.12
C ALA A 138 2.41 -14.34 17.60
N ARG A 139 1.52 -13.37 17.89
CA ARG A 139 1.03 -13.08 19.23
C ARG A 139 0.29 -14.27 19.85
N GLU A 140 -0.64 -14.88 19.11
CA GLU A 140 -1.39 -16.02 19.64
C GLU A 140 -0.50 -17.26 19.85
N ARG A 141 0.50 -17.47 18.99
CA ARG A 141 1.53 -18.50 19.21
C ARG A 141 2.36 -18.24 20.46
N MET A 142 2.75 -16.99 20.70
CA MET A 142 3.46 -16.61 21.94
C MET A 142 2.60 -16.87 23.18
N ARG A 143 1.29 -16.56 23.12
CA ARG A 143 0.33 -16.86 24.19
C ARG A 143 0.21 -18.37 24.45
N LEU A 144 0.13 -19.19 23.40
CA LEU A 144 0.10 -20.67 23.52
C LEU A 144 1.41 -21.22 24.11
N ALA A 145 2.56 -20.69 23.70
CA ALA A 145 3.86 -21.09 24.25
C ALA A 145 3.98 -20.73 25.76
N GLY A 146 3.47 -19.56 26.15
CA GLY A 146 3.42 -19.17 27.57
C GLY A 146 2.52 -20.11 28.42
N LEU A 147 1.39 -20.53 27.83
CA LEU A 147 0.53 -21.54 28.47
C LEU A 147 1.26 -22.88 28.61
N ALA A 148 1.96 -23.34 27.59
CA ALA A 148 2.74 -24.57 27.61
C ALA A 148 3.86 -24.51 28.66
N GLU A 149 4.57 -23.36 28.79
CA GLU A 149 5.60 -23.16 29.78
C GLU A 149 5.02 -23.24 31.22
N SER A 150 3.91 -22.53 31.46
CA SER A 150 3.27 -22.53 32.78
C SER A 150 2.83 -23.95 33.21
N GLN A 151 2.26 -24.70 32.28
CA GLN A 151 1.86 -26.09 32.49
C GLN A 151 3.07 -27.01 32.73
N ALA A 152 4.17 -26.86 31.99
CA ALA A 152 5.38 -27.65 32.17
C ALA A 152 6.06 -27.33 33.50
N ALA A 153 6.03 -26.07 33.93
CA ALA A 153 6.55 -25.68 35.26
C ALA A 153 5.77 -26.35 36.39
N GLU A 154 4.45 -26.40 36.27
CA GLU A 154 3.61 -27.08 37.26
C GLU A 154 3.88 -28.57 37.33
N ILE A 155 4.00 -29.27 36.20
CA ILE A 155 4.35 -30.69 36.16
C ILE A 155 5.71 -30.92 36.81
N SER A 156 6.70 -30.09 36.48
CA SER A 156 8.05 -30.22 37.08
C SER A 156 8.01 -30.09 38.60
N ARG A 157 7.18 -29.18 39.13
CA ARG A 157 6.96 -29.02 40.55
C ARG A 157 6.28 -30.25 41.19
N ILE A 158 5.24 -30.79 40.56
CA ILE A 158 4.52 -31.97 41.02
C ILE A 158 5.48 -33.17 41.03
N ALA A 159 6.24 -33.41 39.98
CA ALA A 159 7.21 -34.49 39.86
C ALA A 159 8.29 -34.38 40.98
N GLN A 160 8.81 -33.18 41.25
CA GLN A 160 9.75 -32.96 42.30
C GLN A 160 9.17 -33.34 43.68
N THR A 161 7.94 -32.91 43.99
CA THR A 161 7.25 -33.22 45.24
C THR A 161 7.00 -34.75 45.43
N ARG A 162 6.60 -35.44 44.36
CA ARG A 162 6.38 -36.90 44.39
C ARG A 162 7.69 -37.66 44.59
N TYR A 163 8.78 -37.20 43.96
CA TYR A 163 10.12 -37.78 44.18
C TYR A 163 10.57 -37.63 45.64
N GLU A 164 10.39 -36.47 46.24
CA GLU A 164 10.74 -36.22 47.65
C GLU A 164 9.95 -37.10 48.63
N ARG A 165 8.76 -37.57 48.25
CA ARG A 165 7.95 -38.53 48.99
C ARG A 165 8.31 -39.98 48.69
N GLY A 166 9.17 -40.23 47.69
CA GLY A 166 9.55 -41.58 47.28
C GLY A 166 8.56 -42.26 46.31
N ASP A 167 7.58 -41.51 45.80
CA ASP A 167 6.49 -42.05 44.94
C ASP A 167 6.94 -42.30 43.48
N ILE A 168 7.99 -41.62 43.00
CA ILE A 168 8.51 -41.75 41.64
C ILE A 168 10.03 -41.76 41.57
N PRO A 169 10.63 -42.35 40.53
CA PRO A 169 12.09 -42.34 40.33
C PRO A 169 12.59 -40.95 39.84
N VAL A 170 13.87 -40.68 40.12
CA VAL A 170 14.55 -39.45 39.66
C VAL A 170 14.51 -39.23 38.19
N LEU A 171 14.37 -40.30 37.40
CA LEU A 171 14.20 -40.25 35.93
C LEU A 171 13.00 -39.39 35.52
N GLU A 172 11.84 -39.53 36.19
CA GLU A 172 10.64 -38.74 35.90
C GLU A 172 10.87 -37.26 36.19
N VAL A 173 11.59 -36.91 37.28
CA VAL A 173 11.96 -35.51 37.56
C VAL A 173 12.82 -34.91 36.45
N ASN A 174 13.81 -35.68 35.96
CA ASN A 174 14.70 -35.24 34.90
C ASN A 174 13.93 -35.04 33.59
N VAL A 175 12.96 -35.91 33.26
CA VAL A 175 12.08 -35.78 32.10
C VAL A 175 11.20 -34.52 32.22
N ALA A 176 10.60 -34.29 33.41
CA ALA A 176 9.77 -33.11 33.65
C ALA A 176 10.57 -31.80 33.56
N ARG A 177 11.79 -31.75 34.09
CA ARG A 177 12.71 -30.60 33.97
C ARG A 177 13.14 -30.37 32.53
N SER A 178 13.40 -31.43 31.78
CA SER A 178 13.72 -31.34 30.35
C SER A 178 12.56 -30.78 29.53
N ALA A 179 11.31 -31.21 29.82
CA ALA A 179 10.11 -30.68 29.19
C ALA A 179 9.93 -29.16 29.48
N LEU A 180 10.15 -28.76 30.75
CA LEU A 180 10.11 -27.34 31.10
C LEU A 180 11.17 -26.52 30.37
N SER A 181 12.40 -27.04 30.26
CA SER A 181 13.48 -26.33 29.54
C SER A 181 13.15 -26.14 28.05
N ARG A 182 12.54 -27.14 27.44
CA ARG A 182 12.07 -27.00 26.04
C ARG A 182 10.94 -25.97 25.91
N ALA A 183 9.92 -26.03 26.78
CA ALA A 183 8.82 -25.07 26.75
C ALA A 183 9.31 -23.62 26.94
N ARG A 184 10.32 -23.37 27.76
CA ARG A 184 10.97 -22.06 27.89
C ARG A 184 11.68 -21.62 26.60
N ALA A 185 12.43 -22.52 25.96
CA ALA A 185 13.09 -22.23 24.71
C ALA A 185 12.08 -21.89 23.62
N ASP A 186 10.98 -22.64 23.54
CA ASP A 186 9.88 -22.39 22.59
C ASP A 186 9.19 -21.05 22.88
N GLY A 187 9.02 -20.68 24.15
CA GLY A 187 8.51 -19.39 24.58
C GLY A 187 9.37 -18.22 24.11
N HIS A 188 10.69 -18.32 24.27
CA HIS A 188 11.62 -17.31 23.77
C HIS A 188 11.61 -17.22 22.24
N ALA A 189 11.52 -18.34 21.53
CA ALA A 189 11.43 -18.37 20.08
C ALA A 189 10.11 -17.72 19.59
N ALA A 190 8.99 -18.00 20.25
CA ALA A 190 7.71 -17.38 19.94
C ALA A 190 7.71 -15.86 20.19
N ALA A 191 8.32 -15.41 21.31
CA ALA A 191 8.47 -13.98 21.60
C ALA A 191 9.34 -13.26 20.55
N ALA A 192 10.42 -13.89 20.09
CA ALA A 192 11.25 -13.35 19.00
C ALA A 192 10.45 -13.24 17.69
N SER A 193 9.61 -14.23 17.37
CA SER A 193 8.74 -14.22 16.18
C SER A 193 7.69 -13.11 16.26
N GLU A 194 7.09 -12.88 17.44
CA GLU A 194 6.15 -11.78 17.65
C GLU A 194 6.84 -10.42 17.48
N ALA A 195 8.02 -10.24 18.07
CA ALA A 195 8.78 -9.00 17.93
C ALA A 195 9.11 -8.69 16.45
N ALA A 196 9.49 -9.71 15.68
CA ALA A 196 9.74 -9.56 14.24
C ALA A 196 8.47 -9.18 13.46
N ALA A 197 7.36 -9.88 13.69
CA ALA A 197 6.09 -9.61 13.02
C ALA A 197 5.53 -8.22 13.34
N LEU A 198 5.65 -7.77 14.60
CA LEU A 198 5.29 -6.41 15.00
C LEU A 198 6.25 -5.37 14.39
N GLY A 199 7.52 -5.69 14.20
CA GLY A 199 8.49 -4.87 13.49
C GLY A 199 8.09 -4.65 12.03
N ASP A 200 7.73 -5.72 11.32
CA ASP A 200 7.24 -5.66 9.93
C ASP A 200 5.96 -4.81 9.82
N LEU A 201 5.04 -4.95 10.77
CA LEU A 201 3.81 -4.17 10.80
C LEU A 201 4.09 -2.67 11.04
N ARG A 202 5.06 -2.34 11.95
CA ARG A 202 5.49 -0.94 12.16
C ARG A 202 6.01 -0.31 10.88
N VAL A 203 6.85 -1.02 10.14
CA VAL A 203 7.39 -0.53 8.85
C VAL A 203 6.28 -0.26 7.84
N ARG A 204 5.28 -1.16 7.75
CA ARG A 204 4.15 -1.01 6.81
C ARG A 204 3.21 0.14 7.16
N LEU A 205 3.07 0.45 8.45
CA LEU A 205 2.18 1.50 8.96
C LEU A 205 2.90 2.82 9.25
N ASP A 206 4.20 2.90 8.96
CA ASP A 206 5.06 4.06 9.28
C ASP A 206 4.90 4.49 10.76
N LEU A 207 5.04 3.49 11.66
CA LEU A 207 4.93 3.72 13.09
C LEU A 207 6.31 4.01 13.69
N PRO A 208 6.41 4.96 14.65
CA PRO A 208 7.65 5.20 15.41
C PRO A 208 8.14 3.93 16.12
N VAL A 209 9.47 3.79 16.23
CA VAL A 209 10.10 2.59 16.84
C VAL A 209 9.76 2.46 18.33
N ASP A 210 9.58 3.57 19.01
CA ASP A 210 9.29 3.70 20.45
C ASP A 210 7.79 3.54 20.77
N GLN A 211 6.90 3.54 19.77
CA GLN A 211 5.47 3.34 20.00
C GLN A 211 5.19 1.86 20.29
N PRO A 212 4.63 1.52 21.47
CA PRO A 212 4.18 0.15 21.74
C PRO A 212 3.02 -0.22 20.80
N VAL A 213 3.11 -1.39 20.16
CA VAL A 213 2.07 -1.90 19.28
C VAL A 213 1.61 -3.25 19.80
N THR A 214 0.32 -3.34 20.08
CA THR A 214 -0.37 -4.61 20.35
C THR A 214 -1.43 -4.81 19.31
N VAL A 215 -1.62 -6.03 18.83
CA VAL A 215 -2.63 -6.38 17.83
C VAL A 215 -3.73 -7.23 18.45
N ALA A 216 -4.96 -7.06 18.00
CA ALA A 216 -6.07 -7.94 18.37
C ALA A 216 -6.98 -8.15 17.16
N ALA A 217 -7.36 -9.40 16.93
CA ALA A 217 -8.38 -9.75 15.94
C ALA A 217 -9.32 -10.79 16.53
N GLU A 218 -10.59 -10.65 16.22
CA GLU A 218 -11.56 -11.72 16.43
C GLU A 218 -11.42 -12.70 15.27
N LEU A 219 -10.95 -13.92 15.59
CA LEU A 219 -10.86 -15.01 14.62
C LEU A 219 -12.22 -15.72 14.57
N THR A 220 -13.24 -14.99 14.10
CA THR A 220 -14.62 -15.45 14.08
C THR A 220 -14.91 -16.43 12.95
N GLU A 221 -15.78 -17.38 13.25
CA GLU A 221 -16.43 -18.23 12.25
C GLU A 221 -17.41 -17.38 11.45
N GLY A 222 -17.19 -17.29 10.15
CA GLY A 222 -18.09 -16.62 9.23
C GLY A 222 -18.80 -17.63 8.31
N THR A 223 -19.90 -17.19 7.71
CA THR A 223 -20.47 -17.90 6.56
C THR A 223 -19.91 -17.28 5.28
N PRO A 224 -19.58 -18.09 4.24
CA PRO A 224 -19.17 -17.55 2.96
C PRO A 224 -20.28 -16.63 2.39
N PRO A 225 -19.93 -15.42 1.90
CA PRO A 225 -20.88 -14.56 1.23
C PRO A 225 -21.33 -15.17 -0.09
N GLU A 226 -22.41 -14.67 -0.66
CA GLU A 226 -22.85 -15.11 -1.99
C GLU A 226 -21.83 -14.71 -3.07
N LEU A 227 -21.54 -15.63 -3.99
CA LEU A 227 -20.56 -15.42 -5.06
C LEU A 227 -21.00 -14.36 -6.12
N PRO A 228 -22.28 -14.34 -6.62
CA PRO A 228 -22.65 -13.43 -7.71
C PRO A 228 -22.47 -11.93 -7.42
N PRO A 229 -22.78 -11.41 -6.22
CA PRO A 229 -22.50 -10.02 -5.86
C PRO A 229 -21.00 -9.69 -5.88
N LEU A 230 -20.15 -10.61 -5.44
CA LEU A 230 -18.69 -10.44 -5.41
C LEU A 230 -18.11 -10.34 -6.82
N VAL A 231 -18.56 -11.22 -7.73
CA VAL A 231 -18.13 -11.18 -9.14
C VAL A 231 -18.54 -9.86 -9.80
N ARG A 232 -19.76 -9.37 -9.53
CA ARG A 232 -20.18 -8.05 -10.04
C ARG A 232 -19.32 -6.90 -9.50
N ALA A 233 -19.05 -6.90 -8.20
CA ALA A 233 -18.20 -5.89 -7.59
C ALA A 233 -16.77 -5.91 -8.14
N ALA A 234 -16.24 -7.09 -8.44
CA ALA A 234 -14.90 -7.25 -8.99
C ALA A 234 -14.72 -6.63 -10.37
N LEU A 235 -15.77 -6.51 -11.17
CA LEU A 235 -15.72 -5.82 -12.46
C LEU A 235 -15.58 -4.29 -12.34
N GLU A 236 -15.76 -3.76 -11.13
CA GLU A 236 -15.57 -2.35 -10.78
C GLU A 236 -14.24 -2.08 -10.05
N ARG A 237 -13.32 -3.05 -10.06
CA ARG A 237 -12.00 -2.96 -9.39
C ARG A 237 -11.17 -1.78 -9.90
N PRO A 238 -10.35 -1.17 -9.02
CA PRO A 238 -9.47 -0.07 -9.39
C PRO A 238 -8.47 -0.40 -10.50
N ASP A 239 -7.97 -1.63 -10.60
CA ASP A 239 -7.06 -2.07 -11.66
C ASP A 239 -7.71 -2.04 -13.06
N LEU A 240 -8.98 -2.48 -13.18
CA LEU A 240 -9.74 -2.35 -14.43
C LEU A 240 -10.01 -0.89 -14.78
N LYS A 241 -10.31 -0.04 -13.80
CA LYS A 241 -10.49 1.40 -13.98
C LYS A 241 -9.18 2.08 -14.38
N ALA A 242 -8.06 1.64 -13.84
CA ALA A 242 -6.74 2.15 -14.22
C ALA A 242 -6.42 1.86 -15.70
N LEU A 243 -6.69 0.63 -16.17
CA LEU A 243 -6.53 0.29 -17.58
C LEU A 243 -7.51 1.07 -18.47
N ALA A 244 -8.75 1.28 -18.04
CA ALA A 244 -9.71 2.09 -18.78
C ALA A 244 -9.26 3.56 -18.89
N ALA A 245 -8.71 4.13 -17.84
CA ALA A 245 -8.12 5.46 -17.83
C ALA A 245 -6.86 5.52 -18.72
N GLU A 246 -6.03 4.48 -18.74
CA GLU A 246 -4.88 4.37 -19.62
C GLU A 246 -5.31 4.30 -21.11
N LEU A 247 -6.40 3.60 -21.42
CA LEU A 247 -6.95 3.58 -22.76
C LEU A 247 -7.42 4.97 -23.19
N ALA A 248 -8.12 5.69 -22.32
CA ALA A 248 -8.57 7.05 -22.58
C ALA A 248 -7.39 8.02 -22.80
N ASP A 249 -6.30 7.85 -22.05
CA ASP A 249 -5.05 8.60 -22.22
C ASP A 249 -4.41 8.32 -23.61
N ALA A 250 -4.31 7.04 -24.00
CA ALA A 250 -3.80 6.67 -25.33
C ALA A 250 -4.67 7.23 -26.46
N ASP A 251 -5.99 7.20 -26.32
CA ASP A 251 -6.91 7.81 -27.29
C ASP A 251 -6.77 9.34 -27.35
N ALA A 252 -6.45 10.00 -26.24
CA ALA A 252 -6.15 11.43 -26.20
C ALA A 252 -4.81 11.76 -26.89
N GLU A 253 -3.78 10.93 -26.72
CA GLU A 253 -2.50 11.03 -27.44
C GLU A 253 -2.70 10.88 -28.95
N ILE A 254 -3.55 9.96 -29.41
CA ILE A 254 -3.90 9.82 -30.84
C ILE A 254 -4.54 11.09 -31.36
N ARG A 255 -5.50 11.69 -30.62
CA ARG A 255 -6.12 12.96 -31.00
C ARG A 255 -5.13 14.11 -31.08
N LEU A 256 -4.20 14.18 -30.09
CA LEU A 256 -3.13 15.18 -30.11
C LEU A 256 -2.22 15.00 -31.34
N GLY A 257 -1.80 13.77 -31.65
CA GLY A 257 -1.02 13.47 -32.84
C GLY A 257 -1.77 13.80 -34.15
N LYS A 258 -3.11 13.65 -34.20
CA LYS A 258 -3.93 14.07 -35.34
C LYS A 258 -3.96 15.60 -35.50
N SER A 259 -4.04 16.35 -34.40
CA SER A 259 -4.06 17.81 -34.41
C SER A 259 -2.73 18.41 -34.90
N ALA A 260 -1.61 17.70 -34.72
CA ALA A 260 -0.29 18.13 -35.20
C ALA A 260 -0.17 18.26 -36.73
N SER A 261 -1.13 17.74 -37.51
CA SER A 261 -1.18 17.90 -38.96
C SER A 261 -1.68 19.26 -39.41
N TRP A 262 -2.24 20.09 -38.55
CA TRP A 262 -2.65 21.45 -38.85
C TRP A 262 -1.48 22.43 -38.74
N PRO A 263 -1.42 23.49 -39.62
CA PRO A 263 -0.41 24.52 -39.50
C PRO A 263 -0.61 25.38 -38.25
N ASP A 264 0.44 26.05 -37.79
CA ASP A 264 0.34 27.14 -36.83
C ASP A 264 0.45 28.45 -37.53
N VAL A 265 -0.23 29.50 -37.04
CA VAL A 265 -0.24 30.83 -37.59
C VAL A 265 0.44 31.80 -36.65
N SER A 266 1.35 32.62 -37.20
CA SER A 266 2.09 33.62 -36.42
C SER A 266 1.91 34.99 -37.07
N PRO A 267 0.90 35.79 -36.70
CA PRO A 267 0.86 37.22 -37.07
C PRO A 267 2.05 37.95 -36.45
N SER A 268 2.56 38.91 -37.20
CA SER A 268 3.70 39.74 -36.79
C SER A 268 3.51 41.19 -37.20
N VAL A 269 4.07 42.09 -36.42
CA VAL A 269 4.20 43.51 -36.75
C VAL A 269 5.68 43.83 -36.62
N ARG A 270 6.24 44.50 -37.66
CA ARG A 270 7.64 44.92 -37.69
C ARG A 270 7.72 46.39 -38.04
N TYR A 271 8.49 47.11 -37.27
CA TYR A 271 8.95 48.45 -37.55
C TYR A 271 10.37 48.37 -38.08
N GLU A 272 10.63 49.00 -39.17
CA GLU A 272 11.94 49.09 -39.81
C GLU A 272 12.23 50.55 -40.17
N ARG A 273 13.46 50.98 -40.00
CA ARG A 273 13.94 52.23 -40.50
C ARG A 273 14.89 51.93 -41.64
N ASP A 274 14.41 52.18 -42.89
CA ASP A 274 15.17 51.94 -44.10
C ASP A 274 15.52 53.28 -44.75
N ASP A 275 16.79 53.50 -45.02
CA ASP A 275 17.34 54.76 -45.54
C ASP A 275 16.80 56.05 -44.85
N GLY A 276 16.57 55.96 -43.52
CA GLY A 276 16.06 57.04 -42.72
C GLY A 276 14.54 57.21 -42.68
N ALA A 277 13.80 56.49 -43.51
CA ALA A 277 12.34 56.47 -43.53
C ALA A 277 11.76 55.36 -42.61
N PRO A 278 10.74 55.65 -41.78
CA PRO A 278 10.06 54.63 -40.97
C PRO A 278 9.10 53.83 -41.82
N VAL A 279 9.21 52.51 -41.78
CA VAL A 279 8.30 51.57 -42.45
C VAL A 279 7.68 50.66 -41.44
N LEU A 280 6.38 50.46 -41.48
CA LEU A 280 5.62 49.50 -40.64
C LEU A 280 5.09 48.37 -41.51
N TRP A 281 5.51 47.15 -41.19
CA TRP A 281 5.09 45.93 -41.85
C TRP A 281 4.11 45.15 -40.98
N GLY A 282 3.02 44.64 -41.58
CA GLY A 282 2.19 43.60 -41.04
C GLY A 282 2.46 42.29 -41.81
N GLY A 283 2.73 41.22 -41.07
CA GLY A 283 3.04 39.92 -41.68
C GLY A 283 2.28 38.77 -41.03
N VAL A 284 2.15 37.67 -41.77
CA VAL A 284 1.64 36.41 -41.24
C VAL A 284 2.55 35.29 -41.73
N SER A 285 3.08 34.49 -40.84
CA SER A 285 3.80 33.28 -41.17
C SER A 285 2.98 32.04 -40.84
N LEU A 286 3.10 30.98 -41.64
CA LEU A 286 2.43 29.72 -41.51
C LEU A 286 3.46 28.60 -41.42
N THR A 287 3.48 27.86 -40.30
CA THR A 287 4.33 26.68 -40.17
C THR A 287 3.62 25.48 -40.79
N LEU A 288 4.06 25.05 -41.97
CA LEU A 288 3.44 23.94 -42.70
C LEU A 288 4.04 22.59 -42.20
N PRO A 289 3.24 21.70 -41.62
CA PRO A 289 3.70 20.38 -41.13
C PRO A 289 3.84 19.40 -42.34
N LEU A 290 4.89 19.56 -43.13
CA LEU A 290 5.11 18.72 -44.31
C LEU A 290 5.73 17.36 -43.97
N PHE A 291 6.65 17.33 -43.03
CA PHE A 291 7.40 16.14 -42.63
C PHE A 291 6.90 15.56 -41.32
N ASN A 292 6.83 16.35 -40.28
CA ASN A 292 6.30 15.92 -38.98
C ASN A 292 4.83 16.33 -38.84
N ARG A 293 3.95 15.34 -38.96
CA ARG A 293 2.47 15.49 -38.88
C ARG A 293 1.90 14.76 -37.67
N GLY A 294 2.72 14.49 -36.64
CA GLY A 294 2.34 13.72 -35.44
C GLY A 294 2.16 12.24 -35.76
N GLN A 295 2.83 11.68 -36.77
CA GLN A 295 2.73 10.27 -37.15
C GLN A 295 3.27 9.35 -36.07
N GLU A 296 4.36 9.71 -35.37
CA GLU A 296 4.92 8.96 -34.27
C GLU A 296 3.91 8.86 -33.11
N GLN A 297 3.38 9.98 -32.64
CA GLN A 297 2.38 10.02 -31.56
C GLN A 297 1.13 9.21 -31.91
N ARG A 298 0.65 9.28 -33.15
CA ARG A 298 -0.49 8.48 -33.60
C ARG A 298 -0.19 7.00 -33.61
N ALA A 299 0.95 6.61 -34.16
CA ALA A 299 1.34 5.20 -34.25
C ALA A 299 1.57 4.60 -32.85
N ALA A 300 2.32 5.31 -31.99
CA ALA A 300 2.58 4.90 -30.59
C ALA A 300 1.27 4.82 -29.79
N GLY A 301 0.43 5.86 -29.88
CA GLY A 301 -0.88 5.89 -29.22
C GLY A 301 -1.80 4.75 -29.67
N THR A 302 -1.84 4.44 -30.99
CA THR A 302 -2.65 3.33 -31.51
C THR A 302 -2.14 1.98 -30.99
N ALA A 303 -0.83 1.74 -31.05
CA ALA A 303 -0.23 0.50 -30.54
C ALA A 303 -0.49 0.33 -29.04
N ARG A 304 -0.39 1.43 -28.27
CA ARG A 304 -0.70 1.45 -26.84
C ARG A 304 -2.18 1.15 -26.57
N ALA A 305 -3.09 1.78 -27.30
CA ALA A 305 -4.53 1.54 -27.17
C ALA A 305 -4.88 0.06 -27.45
N ASP A 306 -4.29 -0.54 -28.49
CA ASP A 306 -4.53 -1.93 -28.84
C ASP A 306 -3.94 -2.91 -27.82
N ARG A 307 -2.79 -2.58 -27.20
CA ARG A 307 -2.24 -3.33 -26.07
C ARG A 307 -3.19 -3.29 -24.89
N VAL A 308 -3.60 -2.10 -24.47
CA VAL A 308 -4.45 -1.90 -23.29
C VAL A 308 -5.83 -2.56 -23.46
N ARG A 309 -6.44 -2.52 -24.66
CA ARG A 309 -7.70 -3.24 -24.92
C ARG A 309 -7.57 -4.72 -24.67
N ARG A 310 -6.49 -5.35 -25.14
CA ARG A 310 -6.21 -6.78 -24.89
C ARG A 310 -5.96 -7.07 -23.42
N GLU A 311 -5.28 -6.19 -22.71
CA GLU A 311 -5.06 -6.31 -21.26
C GLU A 311 -6.38 -6.22 -20.47
N ILE A 312 -7.29 -5.29 -20.83
CA ILE A 312 -8.61 -5.19 -20.21
C ILE A 312 -9.41 -6.49 -20.39
N GLU A 313 -9.43 -7.06 -21.60
CA GLU A 313 -10.15 -8.32 -21.86
C GLU A 313 -9.54 -9.49 -21.09
N ALA A 314 -8.21 -9.59 -21.04
CA ALA A 314 -7.51 -10.61 -20.29
C ALA A 314 -7.78 -10.48 -18.79
N LEU A 315 -7.69 -9.26 -18.26
CA LEU A 315 -7.92 -8.99 -16.83
C LEU A 315 -9.38 -9.26 -16.42
N ARG A 316 -10.36 -8.91 -17.25
CA ARG A 316 -11.78 -9.23 -16.97
C ARG A 316 -12.02 -10.71 -16.79
N ARG A 317 -11.42 -11.53 -17.64
CA ARG A 317 -11.50 -13.01 -17.51
C ARG A 317 -10.77 -13.51 -16.26
N ALA A 318 -9.56 -12.97 -16.01
CA ALA A 318 -8.77 -13.33 -14.84
C ALA A 318 -9.49 -13.01 -13.53
N VAL A 319 -10.07 -11.82 -13.43
CA VAL A 319 -10.79 -11.34 -12.23
C VAL A 319 -11.95 -12.27 -11.85
N GLN A 320 -12.74 -12.75 -12.81
CA GLN A 320 -13.83 -13.69 -12.54
C GLN A 320 -13.31 -15.00 -11.95
N ASN A 321 -12.24 -15.55 -12.54
CA ASN A 321 -11.62 -16.79 -12.05
C ASN A 321 -10.96 -16.59 -10.68
N GLU A 322 -10.28 -15.46 -10.46
CA GLU A 322 -9.65 -15.12 -9.19
C GLU A 322 -10.67 -15.06 -8.04
N VAL A 323 -11.82 -14.40 -8.26
CA VAL A 323 -12.86 -14.28 -7.24
C VAL A 323 -13.51 -15.64 -6.96
N SER A 324 -13.81 -16.42 -7.99
CA SER A 324 -14.40 -17.76 -7.83
C SER A 324 -13.47 -18.68 -7.05
N SER A 325 -12.18 -18.73 -7.42
CA SER A 325 -11.17 -19.53 -6.72
C SER A 325 -10.95 -19.06 -5.28
N ALA A 326 -10.91 -17.75 -5.02
CA ALA A 326 -10.79 -17.22 -3.67
C ALA A 326 -12.00 -17.56 -2.79
N TRP A 327 -13.21 -17.51 -3.37
CA TRP A 327 -14.44 -17.89 -2.69
C TRP A 327 -14.46 -19.36 -2.29
N GLU A 328 -14.09 -20.26 -3.21
CA GLU A 328 -13.97 -21.69 -2.93
C GLU A 328 -12.91 -21.95 -1.85
N THR A 329 -11.73 -21.31 -1.98
CA THR A 329 -10.64 -21.43 -1.00
C THR A 329 -11.07 -20.99 0.39
N TYR A 330 -11.78 -19.87 0.50
CA TYR A 330 -12.31 -19.38 1.78
C TYR A 330 -13.29 -20.38 2.39
N GLY A 331 -14.24 -20.90 1.59
CA GLY A 331 -15.21 -21.89 2.07
C GLY A 331 -14.56 -23.18 2.57
N LEU A 332 -13.52 -23.67 1.90
CA LEU A 332 -12.77 -24.85 2.33
C LEU A 332 -11.95 -24.60 3.61
N ARG A 333 -11.34 -23.43 3.77
CA ARG A 333 -10.58 -23.07 4.97
C ARG A 333 -11.48 -22.90 6.19
N LEU A 334 -12.68 -22.34 6.03
CA LEU A 334 -13.69 -22.29 7.09
C LEU A 334 -14.08 -23.69 7.56
N LYS A 335 -14.35 -24.60 6.62
CA LYS A 335 -14.67 -26.00 6.96
C LYS A 335 -13.52 -26.70 7.68
N ALA A 336 -12.27 -26.43 7.28
CA ALA A 336 -11.09 -26.99 7.94
C ALA A 336 -10.94 -26.49 9.38
N ALA A 337 -11.17 -25.18 9.65
CA ALA A 337 -11.16 -24.64 10.99
C ALA A 337 -12.29 -25.23 11.86
N ALA A 338 -13.53 -25.29 11.34
CA ALA A 338 -14.67 -25.84 12.04
C ALA A 338 -14.47 -27.35 12.41
N SER A 339 -13.83 -28.11 11.53
CA SER A 339 -13.56 -29.54 11.79
C SER A 339 -12.61 -29.76 12.99
N LEU A 340 -11.68 -28.84 13.26
CA LEU A 340 -10.75 -28.94 14.38
C LEU A 340 -11.33 -28.42 15.69
N GLN A 341 -12.30 -27.52 15.65
CA GLN A 341 -12.83 -26.87 16.84
C GLN A 341 -13.44 -27.86 17.84
N ALA A 342 -14.26 -28.80 17.36
CA ALA A 342 -14.83 -29.85 18.21
C ALA A 342 -13.76 -30.79 18.78
N THR A 343 -12.74 -31.09 17.97
CA THR A 343 -11.61 -31.94 18.39
C THR A 343 -10.80 -31.28 19.50
N VAL A 344 -10.52 -29.97 19.39
CA VAL A 344 -9.76 -29.22 20.41
C VAL A 344 -10.54 -29.21 21.73
N ALA A 345 -11.86 -28.97 21.72
CA ALA A 345 -12.67 -28.99 22.93
C ALA A 345 -12.61 -30.35 23.65
N ALA A 346 -12.69 -31.45 22.90
CA ALA A 346 -12.56 -32.81 23.50
C ALA A 346 -11.16 -33.09 24.05
N LEU A 347 -10.11 -32.60 23.38
CA LEU A 347 -8.72 -32.74 23.86
C LEU A 347 -8.45 -31.88 25.11
N ASP A 348 -9.07 -30.73 25.23
CA ASP A 348 -8.98 -29.88 26.43
C ASP A 348 -9.57 -30.58 27.66
N ASP A 349 -10.72 -31.25 27.50
CA ASP A 349 -11.32 -32.08 28.54
C ASP A 349 -10.39 -33.25 28.92
N ASN A 350 -9.81 -33.92 27.93
CA ASN A 350 -8.85 -35.02 28.17
C ASN A 350 -7.57 -34.57 28.89
N ASP A 351 -7.02 -33.37 28.56
CA ASP A 351 -5.85 -32.82 29.28
C ASP A 351 -6.18 -32.58 30.77
N ALA A 352 -7.36 -32.03 31.07
CA ALA A 352 -7.79 -31.82 32.43
C ALA A 352 -7.96 -33.14 33.22
N LEU A 353 -8.50 -34.18 32.57
CA LEU A 353 -8.62 -35.53 33.15
C LEU A 353 -7.26 -36.18 33.35
N ALA A 354 -6.37 -36.13 32.34
CA ALA A 354 -5.03 -36.72 32.43
C ALA A 354 -4.21 -36.06 33.55
N ARG A 355 -4.32 -34.73 33.72
CA ARG A 355 -3.68 -34.01 34.82
C ARG A 355 -4.12 -34.56 36.19
N ARG A 356 -5.44 -34.69 36.44
CA ARG A 356 -5.99 -35.19 37.67
C ARG A 356 -5.54 -36.64 37.94
N SER A 357 -5.57 -37.50 36.90
CA SER A 357 -5.14 -38.89 36.99
C SER A 357 -3.65 -39.03 37.33
N TYR A 358 -2.80 -38.15 36.78
CA TYR A 358 -1.38 -38.08 37.15
C TYR A 358 -1.17 -37.63 38.60
N GLU A 359 -1.91 -36.62 39.07
CA GLU A 359 -1.81 -36.10 40.44
C GLU A 359 -2.11 -37.18 41.47
N VAL A 360 -3.05 -38.08 41.20
CA VAL A 360 -3.41 -39.21 42.09
C VAL A 360 -2.66 -40.52 41.78
N GLY A 361 -1.73 -40.50 40.83
CA GLY A 361 -0.87 -41.61 40.49
C GLY A 361 -1.50 -42.72 39.66
N GLN A 362 -2.62 -42.47 38.97
CA GLN A 362 -3.32 -43.40 38.09
C GLN A 362 -2.65 -43.57 36.73
N ILE A 363 -1.99 -42.53 36.23
CA ILE A 363 -1.21 -42.56 34.99
C ILE A 363 0.23 -42.10 35.22
N GLY A 364 1.14 -42.54 34.34
CA GLY A 364 2.54 -42.12 34.36
C GLY A 364 2.79 -40.74 33.74
N LEU A 365 3.94 -40.13 34.01
CA LEU A 365 4.34 -38.86 33.44
C LEU A 365 4.35 -38.88 31.91
N GLY A 366 4.79 -40.01 31.30
CA GLY A 366 4.84 -40.17 29.84
C GLY A 366 3.48 -40.03 29.18
N GLU A 367 2.43 -40.62 29.76
CA GLU A 367 1.06 -40.54 29.26
C GLU A 367 0.50 -39.10 29.38
N LEU A 368 0.75 -38.44 30.52
CA LEU A 368 0.36 -37.03 30.70
C LEU A 368 1.03 -36.12 29.67
N LEU A 369 2.34 -36.28 29.44
CA LEU A 369 3.08 -35.47 28.48
C LEU A 369 2.62 -35.74 27.04
N LEU A 370 2.21 -36.99 26.71
CA LEU A 370 1.66 -37.34 25.41
C LEU A 370 0.34 -36.59 25.17
N VAL A 371 -0.63 -36.69 26.07
CA VAL A 371 -1.94 -36.01 25.98
C VAL A 371 -1.75 -34.50 25.85
N ARG A 372 -0.87 -33.92 26.64
CA ARG A 372 -0.58 -32.48 26.55
C ARG A 372 0.03 -32.06 25.23
N ARG A 373 0.97 -32.83 24.71
CA ARG A 373 1.55 -32.55 23.40
C ARG A 373 0.48 -32.55 22.32
N GLU A 374 -0.37 -33.57 22.29
CA GLU A 374 -1.47 -33.67 21.33
C GLU A 374 -2.45 -32.51 21.45
N THR A 375 -2.79 -32.09 22.68
CA THR A 375 -3.69 -30.94 22.90
C THR A 375 -3.05 -29.62 22.42
N LEU A 376 -1.77 -29.38 22.70
CA LEU A 376 -1.06 -28.19 22.25
C LEU A 376 -0.90 -28.16 20.73
N GLU A 377 -0.56 -29.28 20.12
CA GLU A 377 -0.46 -29.44 18.66
C GLU A 377 -1.84 -29.19 17.99
N ALA A 378 -2.92 -29.73 18.57
CA ALA A 378 -4.28 -29.48 18.05
C ALA A 378 -4.70 -28.00 18.18
N ARG A 379 -4.39 -27.35 19.30
CA ARG A 379 -4.66 -25.90 19.49
C ARG A 379 -3.85 -25.04 18.49
N ALA A 380 -2.57 -25.37 18.29
CA ALA A 380 -1.74 -24.69 17.30
C ALA A 380 -2.28 -24.92 15.87
N ALA A 381 -2.71 -26.12 15.56
CA ALA A 381 -3.33 -26.43 14.26
C ALA A 381 -4.66 -25.67 14.06
N LEU A 382 -5.53 -25.62 15.09
CA LEU A 382 -6.77 -24.82 15.01
C LEU A 382 -6.49 -23.35 14.78
N LEU A 383 -5.58 -22.75 15.56
CA LEU A 383 -5.15 -21.37 15.40
C LEU A 383 -4.66 -21.11 13.95
N GLN A 384 -3.83 -21.99 13.43
CA GLN A 384 -3.34 -21.90 12.06
C GLN A 384 -4.50 -21.88 11.05
N ARG A 385 -5.51 -22.77 11.18
CA ARG A 385 -6.67 -22.82 10.28
C ARG A 385 -7.56 -21.60 10.41
N GLN A 386 -7.72 -21.06 11.61
CA GLN A 386 -8.49 -19.83 11.84
C GLN A 386 -7.80 -18.61 11.18
N ILE A 387 -6.50 -18.47 11.33
CA ILE A 387 -5.70 -17.41 10.66
C ILE A 387 -5.78 -17.58 9.13
N GLU A 388 -5.60 -18.80 8.62
CA GLU A 388 -5.72 -19.08 7.18
C GLU A 388 -7.12 -18.72 6.63
N ALA A 389 -8.18 -18.96 7.40
CA ALA A 389 -9.53 -18.59 7.04
C ALA A 389 -9.72 -17.07 7.04
N ALA A 390 -9.20 -16.37 8.07
CA ALA A 390 -9.24 -14.91 8.15
C ALA A 390 -8.47 -14.26 6.99
N GLN A 391 -7.27 -14.74 6.67
CA GLN A 391 -6.48 -14.29 5.52
C GLN A 391 -7.21 -14.56 4.19
N ALA A 392 -7.84 -15.74 4.04
CA ALA A 392 -8.60 -16.06 2.84
C ALA A 392 -9.83 -15.18 2.68
N ARG A 393 -10.46 -14.74 3.77
CA ARG A 393 -11.54 -13.75 3.74
C ARG A 393 -11.06 -12.42 3.20
N VAL A 394 -9.97 -11.90 3.74
CA VAL A 394 -9.37 -10.64 3.27
C VAL A 394 -8.94 -10.74 1.80
N GLU A 395 -8.35 -11.87 1.40
CA GLU A 395 -7.97 -12.10 0.00
C GLU A 395 -9.20 -12.10 -0.91
N LEU A 396 -10.30 -12.76 -0.51
CA LEU A 396 -11.57 -12.73 -1.23
C LEU A 396 -12.11 -11.31 -1.37
N ASP A 397 -12.18 -10.57 -0.27
CA ASP A 397 -12.70 -9.21 -0.25
C ASP A 397 -11.82 -8.26 -1.09
N THR A 398 -10.50 -8.46 -1.08
CA THR A 398 -9.55 -7.71 -1.91
C THR A 398 -9.72 -8.03 -3.39
N ARG A 399 -9.88 -9.32 -3.74
CA ARG A 399 -10.09 -9.75 -5.14
C ARG A 399 -11.45 -9.33 -5.67
N ALA A 400 -12.45 -9.31 -4.81
CA ALA A 400 -13.77 -8.77 -5.15
C ALA A 400 -13.80 -7.23 -5.19
N GLY A 401 -12.77 -6.54 -4.67
CA GLY A 401 -12.73 -5.07 -4.61
C GLY A 401 -13.69 -4.48 -3.58
N VAL A 402 -14.12 -5.25 -2.58
CA VAL A 402 -15.07 -4.83 -1.53
C VAL A 402 -14.39 -4.51 -0.20
N LEU A 403 -13.11 -4.79 -0.03
CA LEU A 403 -12.36 -4.46 1.18
C LEU A 403 -12.18 -2.94 1.26
N ARG A 404 -12.88 -2.32 2.20
CA ARG A 404 -12.89 -0.87 2.44
C ARG A 404 -12.09 -0.48 3.67
#